data_34324a3fd22e303003765f8f583c178d
#
_entry.id   34324a3fd22e303003765f8f583c178d
#
_cell.length_a   1.000
_cell.length_b   1.000
_cell.length_c   1.000
_cell.angle_alpha   90.00
_cell.angle_beta   90.00
_cell.angle_gamma   90.00
#
_symmetry.space_group_name_H-M   'P 1'
#
loop_
_entity.id
_entity.type
_entity.pdbx_description
1 polymer ?
#
loop_
_entity_poly.entity_id
_entity_poly.type
_entity_poly.pdbx_seq_one_letter_code
_entity_poly.pdbx_strand_id
1 'polypeptide(L)'
;MSELLNKPVYEDMSLLIFQEEFRTESDCRNWLYSTRWPHGFRCSRCNGEEYSLLVRRNLYLCKACRYQASLTAGTILHKTKTPLLKWFWLIYRMATSKTGVSIAEMQRELEIKDYKTIWVMAHKIRKGMSDRDAHYRLAGLVEVDESFFGPAFPGKRGRGAERKALVIVAVSTWVDRSGKEKPGFAHAFVANDATANTIEGLLRRLSVPEDEIAPLITQMRSDGWRSYQVAAKELGIVHHRAILKDPKDSMKLLPWTHRLIANAKAVMSGPHRGVSEKHLQRYLTEVCYRFNRRFWERQSFHRLLNACASTNTITRKELIGRKIAEQSP
;
A
#
# COMPACT_ATOMS: atom_id res chain seq x y z
N MET A 1 -0.42 15.77 -26.42
CA MET A 1 -0.23 14.42 -26.98
C MET A 1 1.19 13.85 -26.72
N SER A 2 2.11 14.55 -26.07
CA SER A 2 3.50 14.14 -25.77
C SER A 2 3.74 13.55 -24.37
N GLU A 3 2.79 13.65 -23.44
CA GLU A 3 2.96 13.13 -22.07
C GLU A 3 2.57 11.66 -21.86
N LEU A 4 2.00 11.02 -22.89
CA LEU A 4 1.62 9.60 -22.84
C LEU A 4 2.79 8.63 -23.11
N LEU A 5 3.95 9.13 -23.52
CA LEU A 5 5.09 8.32 -23.97
C LEU A 5 6.09 7.91 -22.90
N ASN A 6 5.93 8.35 -21.64
CA ASN A 6 6.87 8.05 -20.55
C ASN A 6 6.24 7.28 -19.36
N LYS A 7 5.25 6.43 -19.60
CA LYS A 7 4.87 5.48 -18.53
C LYS A 7 5.99 4.45 -18.40
N PRO A 8 6.53 4.25 -17.18
CA PRO A 8 7.56 3.25 -16.97
C PRO A 8 7.03 1.88 -17.41
N VAL A 9 7.72 1.27 -18.37
CA VAL A 9 7.45 -0.13 -18.76
C VAL A 9 7.92 -0.98 -17.59
N TYR A 10 6.99 -1.64 -16.91
CA TYR A 10 7.32 -2.56 -15.85
C TYR A 10 7.54 -3.94 -16.46
N GLU A 11 8.76 -4.44 -16.32
CA GLU A 11 9.13 -5.78 -16.76
C GLU A 11 8.65 -6.86 -15.80
N ASP A 12 8.44 -8.05 -16.33
CA ASP A 12 8.10 -9.22 -15.54
C ASP A 12 9.33 -9.67 -14.74
N MET A 13 9.14 -9.95 -13.45
CA MET A 13 10.20 -10.34 -12.52
C MET A 13 9.88 -11.67 -11.86
N SER A 14 10.57 -12.73 -12.26
CA SER A 14 10.60 -14.00 -11.51
C SER A 14 11.71 -14.00 -10.47
N LEU A 15 11.73 -15.02 -9.60
CA LEU A 15 12.83 -15.18 -8.65
C LEU A 15 14.18 -15.35 -9.36
N LEU A 16 14.22 -16.12 -10.44
CA LEU A 16 15.46 -16.39 -11.19
C LEU A 16 15.97 -15.09 -11.83
N ILE A 17 15.09 -14.35 -12.51
CA ILE A 17 15.44 -13.05 -13.11
C ILE A 17 15.94 -12.08 -12.03
N PHE A 18 15.25 -12.01 -10.88
CA PHE A 18 15.71 -11.17 -9.75
C PHE A 18 17.13 -11.53 -9.30
N GLN A 19 17.44 -12.81 -9.16
CA GLN A 19 18.77 -13.27 -8.77
C GLN A 19 19.85 -13.03 -9.84
N GLU A 20 19.44 -12.96 -11.10
CA GLU A 20 20.33 -12.61 -12.22
C GLU A 20 20.61 -11.11 -12.31
N GLU A 21 19.59 -10.28 -12.13
CA GLU A 21 19.71 -8.82 -12.27
C GLU A 21 20.35 -8.14 -11.04
N PHE A 22 20.05 -8.66 -9.83
CA PHE A 22 20.49 -8.06 -8.57
C PHE A 22 21.42 -8.98 -7.79
N ARG A 23 22.59 -9.28 -8.36
CA ARG A 23 23.61 -10.14 -7.73
C ARG A 23 24.46 -9.39 -6.71
N THR A 24 24.71 -8.11 -6.96
CA THR A 24 25.63 -7.31 -6.20
C THR A 24 25.03 -6.00 -5.71
N GLU A 25 25.68 -5.38 -4.74
CA GLU A 25 25.34 -4.04 -4.28
C GLU A 25 25.45 -3.00 -5.41
N SER A 26 26.35 -3.23 -6.38
CA SER A 26 26.54 -2.36 -7.55
C SER A 26 25.32 -2.39 -8.46
N ASP A 27 24.72 -3.55 -8.70
CA ASP A 27 23.52 -3.70 -9.54
C ASP A 27 22.35 -2.90 -8.94
N CYS A 28 22.14 -3.02 -7.64
CA CYS A 28 21.12 -2.25 -6.93
C CYS A 28 21.36 -0.74 -7.04
N ARG A 29 22.62 -0.29 -7.01
CA ARG A 29 22.99 1.12 -7.17
C ARG A 29 22.77 1.61 -8.57
N ASN A 30 23.14 0.83 -9.57
CA ASN A 30 22.95 1.16 -10.98
C ASN A 30 21.47 1.34 -11.27
N TRP A 31 20.63 0.47 -10.75
CA TRP A 31 19.17 0.60 -10.86
C TRP A 31 18.66 1.89 -10.20
N LEU A 32 19.08 2.18 -8.97
CA LEU A 32 18.70 3.42 -8.28
C LEU A 32 19.21 4.66 -8.99
N TYR A 33 20.42 4.59 -9.59
CA TYR A 33 20.98 5.70 -10.37
C TYR A 33 20.12 6.02 -11.58
N SER A 34 19.81 5.02 -12.41
CA SER A 34 18.99 5.20 -13.60
C SER A 34 17.55 5.64 -13.27
N THR A 35 16.98 5.14 -12.15
CA THR A 35 15.68 5.60 -11.69
C THR A 35 15.69 7.04 -11.20
N ARG A 36 16.74 7.46 -10.49
CA ARG A 36 16.86 8.82 -9.95
C ARG A 36 17.23 9.84 -11.01
N TRP A 37 18.07 9.45 -11.95
CA TRP A 37 18.60 10.30 -13.01
C TRP A 37 18.46 9.63 -14.38
N PRO A 38 17.24 9.53 -14.92
CA PRO A 38 16.97 8.81 -16.17
C PRO A 38 17.66 9.44 -17.39
N HIS A 39 18.03 10.72 -17.30
CA HIS A 39 18.77 11.45 -18.34
C HIS A 39 20.19 11.81 -17.92
N GLY A 40 20.80 11.03 -17.00
CA GLY A 40 22.08 11.32 -16.42
C GLY A 40 22.00 12.17 -15.15
N PHE A 41 23.13 12.27 -14.45
CA PHE A 41 23.20 12.97 -13.17
C PHE A 41 22.72 14.43 -13.27
N ARG A 42 21.86 14.81 -12.32
CA ARG A 42 21.40 16.18 -12.12
C ARG A 42 21.55 16.56 -10.66
N CYS A 43 22.35 17.59 -10.39
CA CYS A 43 22.53 18.08 -9.04
C CYS A 43 21.26 18.76 -8.53
N SER A 44 20.71 18.30 -7.40
CA SER A 44 19.50 18.88 -6.81
C SER A 44 19.70 20.31 -6.25
N ARG A 45 20.95 20.81 -6.18
CA ARG A 45 21.27 22.15 -5.67
C ARG A 45 21.49 23.19 -6.78
N CYS A 46 22.15 22.80 -7.87
CA CYS A 46 22.53 23.77 -8.92
C CYS A 46 22.24 23.29 -10.35
N ASN A 47 21.56 22.14 -10.51
CA ASN A 47 21.25 21.49 -11.79
C ASN A 47 22.50 21.11 -12.64
N GLY A 48 23.72 21.19 -12.12
CA GLY A 48 24.93 20.76 -12.81
C GLY A 48 24.88 19.26 -13.17
N GLU A 49 25.47 18.89 -14.31
CA GLU A 49 25.38 17.55 -14.89
C GLU A 49 26.61 16.69 -14.63
N GLU A 50 27.74 17.32 -14.27
CA GLU A 50 28.99 16.63 -14.03
C GLU A 50 29.22 16.30 -12.54
N TYR A 51 29.72 15.10 -12.30
CA TYR A 51 30.07 14.65 -10.95
C TYR A 51 31.37 13.88 -10.90
N SER A 52 31.92 13.75 -9.68
CA SER A 52 32.96 12.78 -9.32
C SER A 52 32.38 11.82 -8.29
N LEU A 53 32.61 10.51 -8.46
CA LEU A 53 32.12 9.51 -7.51
C LEU A 53 33.06 9.43 -6.31
N LEU A 54 32.57 9.71 -5.12
CA LEU A 54 33.25 9.46 -3.85
C LEU A 54 33.02 8.00 -3.42
N VAL A 55 33.82 7.10 -3.96
CA VAL A 55 33.62 5.63 -3.86
C VAL A 55 33.45 5.17 -2.41
N ARG A 56 34.34 5.59 -1.48
CA ARG A 56 34.25 5.18 -0.06
C ARG A 56 32.98 5.61 0.64
N ARG A 57 32.36 6.72 0.21
CA ARG A 57 31.15 7.30 0.80
C ARG A 57 29.89 6.99 -0.01
N ASN A 58 30.05 6.47 -1.21
CA ASN A 58 28.96 6.24 -2.16
C ASN A 58 28.13 7.51 -2.45
N LEU A 59 28.81 8.63 -2.65
CA LEU A 59 28.20 9.93 -2.91
C LEU A 59 28.68 10.48 -4.26
N TYR A 60 27.81 11.23 -4.92
CA TYR A 60 28.05 11.90 -6.18
C TYR A 60 28.38 13.37 -5.89
N LEU A 61 29.65 13.73 -6.01
CA LEU A 61 30.14 15.10 -5.77
C LEU A 61 29.91 15.92 -7.04
N CYS A 62 28.99 16.88 -7.03
CA CYS A 62 28.79 17.81 -8.12
C CYS A 62 30.05 18.62 -8.38
N LYS A 63 30.53 18.66 -9.63
CA LYS A 63 31.77 19.43 -9.97
C LYS A 63 31.55 20.93 -9.88
N ALA A 64 30.31 21.41 -10.21
CA ALA A 64 29.99 22.84 -10.21
C ALA A 64 29.86 23.43 -8.80
N CYS A 65 29.06 22.82 -7.90
CA CYS A 65 28.77 23.45 -6.60
C CYS A 65 29.27 22.64 -5.39
N ARG A 66 29.99 21.55 -5.61
CA ARG A 66 30.57 20.67 -4.57
C ARG A 66 29.51 20.01 -3.67
N TYR A 67 28.23 20.04 -4.03
CA TYR A 67 27.19 19.32 -3.30
C TYR A 67 27.39 17.80 -3.42
N GLN A 68 27.22 17.09 -2.30
CA GLN A 68 27.34 15.63 -2.24
C GLN A 68 25.96 14.99 -2.30
N ALA A 69 25.55 14.56 -3.48
CA ALA A 69 24.27 13.89 -3.70
C ALA A 69 24.36 12.40 -3.34
N SER A 70 23.31 11.86 -2.74
CA SER A 70 23.18 10.43 -2.44
C SER A 70 22.02 9.81 -3.22
N LEU A 71 22.19 8.58 -3.72
CA LEU A 71 21.11 7.84 -4.40
C LEU A 71 19.89 7.65 -3.54
N THR A 72 20.08 7.47 -2.24
CA THR A 72 19.00 7.16 -1.29
C THR A 72 18.41 8.39 -0.61
N ALA A 73 19.00 9.58 -0.81
CA ALA A 73 18.53 10.80 -0.14
C ALA A 73 17.09 11.15 -0.56
N GLY A 74 16.24 11.47 0.43
CA GLY A 74 14.84 11.83 0.20
C GLY A 74 13.89 10.65 0.01
N THR A 75 14.40 9.43 -0.16
CA THR A 75 13.57 8.21 -0.33
C THR A 75 13.36 7.48 1.00
N ILE A 76 12.58 6.40 0.99
CA ILE A 76 12.46 5.53 2.17
C ILE A 76 13.80 4.90 2.59
N LEU A 77 14.76 4.83 1.67
CA LEU A 77 16.12 4.32 1.89
C LEU A 77 17.06 5.37 2.49
N HIS A 78 16.58 6.59 2.75
CA HIS A 78 17.40 7.69 3.27
C HIS A 78 18.18 7.30 4.53
N LYS A 79 19.50 7.59 4.50
CA LYS A 79 20.46 7.28 5.60
C LYS A 79 20.48 5.79 6.00
N THR A 80 20.12 4.87 5.11
CA THR A 80 20.25 3.44 5.41
C THR A 80 21.71 3.04 5.59
N LYS A 81 21.98 2.22 6.61
CA LYS A 81 23.25 1.51 6.79
C LYS A 81 23.17 0.05 6.33
N THR A 82 21.95 -0.44 6.07
CA THR A 82 21.72 -1.79 5.56
C THR A 82 22.04 -1.83 4.08
N PRO A 83 22.78 -2.85 3.58
CA PRO A 83 23.06 -3.02 2.16
C PRO A 83 21.79 -2.96 1.31
N LEU A 84 21.88 -2.36 0.12
CA LEU A 84 20.77 -2.22 -0.80
C LEU A 84 20.25 -3.58 -1.26
N LEU A 85 21.12 -4.54 -1.46
CA LEU A 85 20.75 -5.90 -1.83
C LEU A 85 19.74 -6.51 -0.84
N LYS A 86 19.93 -6.29 0.47
CA LYS A 86 18.97 -6.74 1.51
C LYS A 86 17.63 -6.00 1.43
N TRP A 87 17.64 -4.72 1.04
CA TRP A 87 16.42 -3.96 0.79
C TRP A 87 15.67 -4.47 -0.43
N PHE A 88 16.36 -4.70 -1.55
CA PHE A 88 15.79 -5.19 -2.79
C PHE A 88 15.17 -6.57 -2.59
N TRP A 89 15.86 -7.45 -1.85
CA TRP A 89 15.31 -8.76 -1.50
C TRP A 89 14.04 -8.65 -0.64
N LEU A 90 14.04 -7.81 0.40
CA LEU A 90 12.84 -7.60 1.22
C LEU A 90 11.69 -7.03 0.41
N ILE A 91 11.97 -6.06 -0.48
CA ILE A 91 10.97 -5.49 -1.39
C ILE A 91 10.41 -6.58 -2.32
N TYR A 92 11.27 -7.42 -2.90
CA TYR A 92 10.87 -8.54 -3.74
C TYR A 92 9.93 -9.49 -2.98
N ARG A 93 10.32 -9.94 -1.80
CA ARG A 93 9.53 -10.85 -0.98
C ARG A 93 8.19 -10.24 -0.57
N MET A 94 8.16 -8.97 -0.17
CA MET A 94 6.91 -8.28 0.19
C MET A 94 6.00 -8.03 -1.02
N ALA A 95 6.55 -7.85 -2.21
CA ALA A 95 5.78 -7.64 -3.43
C ALA A 95 5.15 -8.93 -3.96
N THR A 96 5.88 -10.06 -3.90
CA THR A 96 5.50 -11.31 -4.58
C THR A 96 4.78 -12.32 -3.69
N SER A 97 4.90 -12.21 -2.35
CA SER A 97 4.25 -13.14 -1.43
C SER A 97 2.73 -12.96 -1.40
N LYS A 98 1.97 -14.00 -1.68
CA LYS A 98 0.49 -13.99 -1.62
C LYS A 98 -0.05 -13.88 -0.19
N THR A 99 0.62 -14.52 0.76
CA THR A 99 0.17 -14.62 2.16
C THR A 99 0.77 -13.54 3.06
N GLY A 100 1.65 -12.69 2.53
CA GLY A 100 2.49 -11.77 3.32
C GLY A 100 3.79 -12.44 3.77
N VAL A 101 4.66 -11.68 4.41
CA VAL A 101 5.98 -12.13 4.86
C VAL A 101 6.12 -11.97 6.37
N SER A 102 6.57 -13.01 7.03
CA SER A 102 6.96 -12.93 8.44
C SER A 102 8.24 -12.12 8.58
N ILE A 103 8.22 -11.06 9.37
CA ILE A 103 9.39 -10.21 9.60
C ILE A 103 10.49 -10.99 10.34
N ALA A 104 10.12 -11.91 11.23
CA ALA A 104 11.08 -12.77 11.91
C ALA A 104 11.75 -13.79 10.95
N GLU A 105 11.03 -14.26 9.95
CA GLU A 105 11.59 -15.09 8.88
C GLU A 105 12.55 -14.28 8.01
N MET A 106 12.14 -13.08 7.58
CA MET A 106 12.99 -12.19 6.80
C MET A 106 14.23 -11.74 7.56
N GLN A 107 14.16 -11.58 8.88
CA GLN A 107 15.32 -11.29 9.72
C GLN A 107 16.39 -12.39 9.58
N ARG A 108 15.99 -13.65 9.64
CA ARG A 108 16.89 -14.81 9.51
C ARG A 108 17.43 -14.94 8.09
N GLU A 109 16.54 -14.85 7.10
CA GLU A 109 16.88 -14.98 5.67
C GLU A 109 17.88 -13.92 5.22
N LEU A 110 17.75 -12.69 5.73
CA LEU A 110 18.64 -11.57 5.42
C LEU A 110 19.80 -11.40 6.40
N GLU A 111 19.95 -12.27 7.39
CA GLU A 111 20.98 -12.18 8.42
C GLU A 111 21.07 -10.78 9.04
N ILE A 112 19.92 -10.21 9.40
CA ILE A 112 19.84 -8.92 10.08
C ILE A 112 19.80 -9.17 11.59
N LYS A 113 20.84 -8.73 12.31
CA LYS A 113 21.00 -9.01 13.75
C LYS A 113 19.86 -8.46 14.61
N ASP A 114 19.42 -7.23 14.32
CA ASP A 114 18.40 -6.55 15.12
C ASP A 114 17.02 -6.61 14.44
N TYR A 115 16.04 -7.24 15.12
CA TYR A 115 14.66 -7.30 14.67
C TYR A 115 14.04 -5.92 14.42
N LYS A 116 14.41 -4.91 15.23
CA LYS A 116 13.89 -3.56 15.06
C LYS A 116 14.31 -2.96 13.70
N THR A 117 15.48 -3.32 13.20
CA THR A 117 15.96 -2.86 11.88
C THR A 117 15.08 -3.39 10.76
N ILE A 118 14.87 -4.69 10.67
CA ILE A 118 14.04 -5.30 9.62
C ILE A 118 12.57 -4.87 9.75
N TRP A 119 12.05 -4.71 10.97
CA TRP A 119 10.73 -4.18 11.23
C TRP A 119 10.56 -2.76 10.66
N VAL A 120 11.52 -1.86 10.91
CA VAL A 120 11.52 -0.49 10.36
C VAL A 120 11.60 -0.51 8.84
N MET A 121 12.46 -1.37 8.26
CA MET A 121 12.54 -1.53 6.80
C MET A 121 11.18 -1.92 6.20
N ALA A 122 10.52 -2.94 6.74
CA ALA A 122 9.21 -3.39 6.27
C ALA A 122 8.15 -2.28 6.40
N HIS A 123 8.14 -1.52 7.49
CA HIS A 123 7.20 -0.41 7.66
C HIS A 123 7.48 0.79 6.74
N LYS A 124 8.72 1.03 6.37
CA LYS A 124 9.08 1.99 5.33
C LYS A 124 8.59 1.56 3.95
N ILE A 125 8.71 0.26 3.63
CA ILE A 125 8.15 -0.31 2.39
C ILE A 125 6.62 -0.16 2.37
N ARG A 126 5.92 -0.46 3.48
CA ARG A 126 4.47 -0.24 3.62
C ARG A 126 4.07 1.22 3.42
N LYS A 127 4.94 2.18 3.80
CA LYS A 127 4.70 3.59 3.47
C LYS A 127 4.77 3.81 1.95
N GLY A 128 5.74 3.22 1.25
CA GLY A 128 5.80 3.27 -0.20
C GLY A 128 4.54 2.68 -0.88
N MET A 129 4.02 1.59 -0.34
CA MET A 129 2.74 1.01 -0.76
C MET A 129 1.57 1.99 -0.55
N SER A 130 1.52 2.62 0.63
CA SER A 130 0.47 3.59 0.99
C SER A 130 0.48 4.80 0.07
N ASP A 131 1.63 5.44 -0.08
CA ASP A 131 1.76 6.67 -0.88
C ASP A 131 1.41 6.39 -2.35
N ARG A 132 1.79 5.21 -2.86
CA ARG A 132 1.45 4.81 -4.23
C ARG A 132 -0.05 4.57 -4.42
N ASP A 133 -0.70 3.90 -3.47
CA ASP A 133 -2.13 3.58 -3.57
C ASP A 133 -3.03 4.77 -3.23
N ALA A 134 -2.52 5.80 -2.55
CA ALA A 134 -3.24 7.06 -2.31
C ALA A 134 -3.68 7.76 -3.60
N HIS A 135 -3.02 7.49 -4.72
CA HIS A 135 -3.40 8.03 -6.03
C HIS A 135 -4.54 7.27 -6.73
N TYR A 136 -4.92 6.09 -6.24
CA TYR A 136 -6.02 5.34 -6.85
C TYR A 136 -7.37 5.79 -6.29
N ARG A 137 -8.31 6.00 -7.18
CA ARG A 137 -9.71 6.30 -6.86
C ARG A 137 -10.57 5.10 -7.18
N LEU A 138 -11.70 4.98 -6.50
CA LEU A 138 -12.73 4.00 -6.79
C LEU A 138 -13.77 4.65 -7.71
N ALA A 139 -14.32 3.86 -8.64
CA ALA A 139 -15.28 4.33 -9.62
C ALA A 139 -16.37 3.28 -9.86
N GLY A 140 -17.51 3.71 -10.40
CA GLY A 140 -18.63 2.86 -10.78
C GLY A 140 -19.32 2.25 -9.57
N LEU A 141 -19.55 0.94 -9.58
CA LEU A 141 -20.14 0.19 -8.46
C LEU A 141 -19.06 -0.18 -7.43
N VAL A 142 -19.30 0.14 -6.16
CA VAL A 142 -18.40 -0.17 -5.05
C VAL A 142 -19.12 -0.98 -3.99
N GLU A 143 -18.53 -2.11 -3.60
CA GLU A 143 -18.94 -2.84 -2.39
C GLU A 143 -18.31 -2.17 -1.18
N VAL A 144 -19.08 -1.93 -0.13
CA VAL A 144 -18.60 -1.37 1.13
C VAL A 144 -19.12 -2.19 2.30
N ASP A 145 -18.22 -2.54 3.21
CA ASP A 145 -18.57 -3.31 4.43
C ASP A 145 -17.63 -2.96 5.56
N GLU A 146 -18.01 -3.24 6.80
CA GLU A 146 -17.14 -3.09 7.95
C GLU A 146 -16.80 -4.43 8.61
N SER A 147 -15.63 -4.48 9.25
CA SER A 147 -15.20 -5.64 10.02
C SER A 147 -14.33 -5.26 11.20
N PHE A 148 -14.35 -6.09 12.22
CA PHE A 148 -13.55 -5.90 13.42
C PHE A 148 -12.29 -6.76 13.35
N PHE A 149 -11.14 -6.11 13.61
CA PHE A 149 -9.81 -6.71 13.62
C PHE A 149 -9.21 -6.65 15.03
N GLY A 150 -8.66 -7.74 15.47
CA GLY A 150 -8.03 -7.88 16.79
C GLY A 150 -8.10 -9.31 17.28
N PRO A 151 -7.48 -9.61 18.42
CA PRO A 151 -7.49 -10.95 18.99
C PRO A 151 -8.91 -11.40 19.37
N ALA A 152 -9.11 -12.71 19.35
CA ALA A 152 -10.35 -13.30 19.83
C ALA A 152 -10.36 -13.24 21.37
N PHE A 153 -11.29 -12.49 21.93
CA PHE A 153 -11.59 -12.51 23.36
C PHE A 153 -12.97 -13.09 23.61
N PRO A 154 -13.19 -13.79 24.73
CA PRO A 154 -14.54 -14.11 25.21
C PRO A 154 -15.33 -12.83 25.44
N GLY A 155 -16.60 -12.78 25.01
CA GLY A 155 -17.46 -11.63 25.21
C GLY A 155 -18.28 -11.25 23.98
N LYS A 156 -18.72 -9.99 23.96
CA LYS A 156 -19.64 -9.46 22.94
C LYS A 156 -19.03 -9.52 21.53
N ARG A 157 -19.77 -10.08 20.58
CA ARG A 157 -19.36 -10.13 19.16
C ARG A 157 -19.98 -8.95 18.38
N GLY A 158 -19.30 -8.52 17.31
CA GLY A 158 -19.80 -7.45 16.45
C GLY A 158 -19.54 -6.05 16.99
N ARG A 159 -20.45 -5.13 16.69
CA ARG A 159 -20.40 -3.72 17.13
C ARG A 159 -20.40 -3.65 18.67
N GLY A 160 -19.37 -3.01 19.23
CA GLY A 160 -19.13 -2.95 20.68
C GLY A 160 -18.24 -4.07 21.22
N ALA A 161 -17.55 -4.82 20.37
CA ALA A 161 -16.52 -5.75 20.78
C ALA A 161 -15.30 -4.96 21.32
N GLU A 162 -15.09 -5.02 22.63
CA GLU A 162 -13.95 -4.36 23.28
C GLU A 162 -12.62 -4.84 22.69
N ARG A 163 -11.65 -3.94 22.58
CA ARG A 163 -10.28 -4.20 22.11
C ARG A 163 -10.16 -4.65 20.64
N LYS A 164 -11.16 -4.38 19.79
CA LYS A 164 -11.08 -4.63 18.34
C LYS A 164 -11.15 -3.33 17.58
N ALA A 165 -10.25 -3.16 16.61
CA ALA A 165 -10.29 -2.04 15.71
C ALA A 165 -11.38 -2.23 14.65
N LEU A 166 -12.18 -1.22 14.43
CA LEU A 166 -13.13 -1.16 13.34
C LEU A 166 -12.39 -0.83 12.05
N VAL A 167 -12.68 -1.58 10.99
CA VAL A 167 -12.11 -1.38 9.66
C VAL A 167 -13.24 -1.30 8.65
N ILE A 168 -13.30 -0.23 7.87
CA ILE A 168 -14.19 -0.07 6.73
C ILE A 168 -13.42 -0.48 5.48
N VAL A 169 -14.02 -1.36 4.68
CA VAL A 169 -13.44 -1.91 3.45
C VAL A 169 -14.31 -1.51 2.26
N ALA A 170 -13.68 -0.99 1.23
CA ALA A 170 -14.34 -0.61 -0.02
C ALA A 170 -13.64 -1.28 -1.21
N VAL A 171 -14.40 -1.91 -2.10
CA VAL A 171 -13.88 -2.58 -3.31
C VAL A 171 -14.72 -2.15 -4.51
N SER A 172 -14.10 -1.51 -5.50
CA SER A 172 -14.78 -1.25 -6.77
C SER A 172 -14.96 -2.53 -7.58
N THR A 173 -16.02 -2.58 -8.38
CA THR A 173 -16.29 -3.72 -9.25
C THR A 173 -16.54 -3.25 -10.68
N TRP A 174 -16.29 -4.13 -11.63
CA TRP A 174 -16.55 -3.91 -13.04
C TRP A 174 -16.99 -5.21 -13.70
N VAL A 175 -17.73 -5.09 -14.78
CA VAL A 175 -18.22 -6.26 -15.53
C VAL A 175 -17.32 -6.49 -16.73
N ASP A 176 -16.79 -7.71 -16.88
CA ASP A 176 -15.98 -8.08 -18.03
C ASP A 176 -16.83 -8.31 -19.29
N ARG A 177 -16.19 -8.54 -20.43
CA ARG A 177 -16.87 -8.75 -21.72
C ARG A 177 -17.79 -9.97 -21.74
N SER A 178 -17.64 -10.91 -20.81
CA SER A 178 -18.48 -12.09 -20.64
C SER A 178 -19.69 -11.85 -19.73
N GLY A 179 -19.87 -10.63 -19.23
CA GLY A 179 -20.95 -10.30 -18.27
C GLY A 179 -20.61 -10.67 -16.81
N LYS A 180 -19.38 -11.13 -16.53
CA LYS A 180 -18.99 -11.54 -15.17
C LYS A 180 -18.42 -10.36 -14.38
N GLU A 181 -18.95 -10.15 -13.17
CA GLU A 181 -18.46 -9.14 -12.24
C GLU A 181 -17.05 -9.51 -11.71
N LYS A 182 -16.14 -8.57 -11.76
CA LYS A 182 -14.74 -8.67 -11.34
C LYS A 182 -14.41 -7.56 -10.35
N PRO A 183 -13.51 -7.79 -9.38
CA PRO A 183 -13.07 -6.73 -8.51
C PRO A 183 -12.11 -5.77 -9.23
N GLY A 184 -12.26 -4.49 -8.95
CA GLY A 184 -11.34 -3.43 -9.32
C GLY A 184 -10.31 -3.15 -8.23
N PHE A 185 -10.15 -1.87 -7.87
CA PHE A 185 -9.29 -1.45 -6.76
C PHE A 185 -10.00 -1.58 -5.42
N ALA A 186 -9.20 -1.70 -4.36
CA ALA A 186 -9.68 -1.87 -3.00
C ALA A 186 -8.92 -0.96 -2.03
N HIS A 187 -9.65 -0.50 -1.01
CA HIS A 187 -9.10 0.22 0.13
C HIS A 187 -9.66 -0.34 1.43
N ALA A 188 -8.89 -0.25 2.50
CA ALA A 188 -9.30 -0.62 3.85
C ALA A 188 -8.76 0.42 4.84
N PHE A 189 -9.64 0.94 5.71
CA PHE A 189 -9.30 2.00 6.66
C PHE A 189 -9.70 1.61 8.07
N VAL A 190 -8.78 1.83 9.01
CA VAL A 190 -9.12 1.83 10.44
C VAL A 190 -9.95 3.07 10.72
N ALA A 191 -11.14 2.88 11.26
CA ALA A 191 -12.08 3.93 11.59
C ALA A 191 -12.38 3.95 13.10
N ASN A 192 -12.69 5.12 13.63
CA ASN A 192 -13.12 5.24 15.02
C ASN A 192 -14.56 4.76 15.20
N ASP A 193 -15.40 4.96 14.19
CA ASP A 193 -16.81 4.58 14.16
C ASP A 193 -17.27 4.27 12.72
N ALA A 194 -18.51 3.78 12.58
CA ALA A 194 -19.21 3.58 11.32
C ALA A 194 -20.43 4.53 11.19
N THR A 195 -20.25 5.79 11.60
CA THR A 195 -21.28 6.82 11.40
C THR A 195 -21.39 7.20 9.93
N ALA A 196 -22.52 7.81 9.57
CA ALA A 196 -22.74 8.27 8.20
C ALA A 196 -21.66 9.29 7.75
N ASN A 197 -21.26 10.19 8.64
CA ASN A 197 -20.21 11.19 8.36
C ASN A 197 -18.85 10.54 8.09
N THR A 198 -18.47 9.54 8.87
CA THR A 198 -17.22 8.79 8.67
C THR A 198 -17.23 8.06 7.33
N ILE A 199 -18.34 7.39 6.99
CA ILE A 199 -18.48 6.66 5.73
C ILE A 199 -18.49 7.65 4.55
N GLU A 200 -19.24 8.75 4.64
CA GLU A 200 -19.29 9.79 3.62
C GLU A 200 -17.87 10.36 3.35
N GLY A 201 -17.17 10.78 4.40
CA GLY A 201 -15.82 11.33 4.29
C GLY A 201 -14.84 10.33 3.62
N LEU A 202 -14.93 9.04 3.93
CA LEU A 202 -14.13 7.99 3.29
C LEU A 202 -14.48 7.83 1.81
N LEU A 203 -15.77 7.72 1.47
CA LEU A 203 -16.21 7.55 0.10
C LEU A 203 -15.88 8.78 -0.76
N ARG A 204 -16.06 9.99 -0.23
CA ARG A 204 -15.67 11.22 -0.90
C ARG A 204 -14.19 11.24 -1.23
N ARG A 205 -13.32 10.93 -0.28
CA ARG A 205 -11.87 10.84 -0.49
C ARG A 205 -11.48 9.78 -1.53
N LEU A 206 -12.19 8.65 -1.58
CA LEU A 206 -11.91 7.57 -2.51
C LEU A 206 -12.47 7.81 -3.90
N SER A 207 -13.46 8.68 -4.03
CA SER A 207 -14.24 8.86 -5.24
C SER A 207 -13.92 10.14 -6.00
N VAL A 208 -13.64 11.23 -5.28
CA VAL A 208 -13.47 12.56 -5.90
C VAL A 208 -11.99 12.79 -6.20
N PRO A 209 -11.59 12.99 -7.48
CA PRO A 209 -10.28 13.52 -7.82
C PRO A 209 -10.07 14.93 -7.24
N GLU A 210 -8.81 15.32 -7.01
CA GLU A 210 -8.47 16.61 -6.40
C GLU A 210 -9.01 17.80 -7.19
N ASP A 211 -9.11 17.67 -8.52
CA ASP A 211 -9.53 18.72 -9.45
C ASP A 211 -11.00 18.57 -9.93
N GLU A 212 -11.78 17.64 -9.38
CA GLU A 212 -13.15 17.36 -9.81
C GLU A 212 -14.14 17.47 -8.64
N ILE A 213 -15.39 17.84 -8.97
CA ILE A 213 -16.48 18.01 -7.99
C ILE A 213 -17.33 16.75 -7.87
N ALA A 214 -17.49 16.02 -8.98
CA ALA A 214 -18.38 14.87 -9.05
C ALA A 214 -17.68 13.57 -8.58
N PRO A 215 -18.35 12.71 -7.78
CA PRO A 215 -17.81 11.43 -7.37
C PRO A 215 -17.74 10.49 -8.57
N LEU A 216 -16.62 9.74 -8.67
CA LEU A 216 -16.47 8.65 -9.65
C LEU A 216 -17.29 7.41 -9.27
N ILE A 217 -17.60 7.24 -7.99
CA ILE A 217 -18.49 6.19 -7.49
C ILE A 217 -19.93 6.61 -7.81
N THR A 218 -20.60 5.82 -8.62
CA THR A 218 -22.01 6.08 -9.03
C THR A 218 -22.99 5.16 -8.31
N GLN A 219 -22.55 4.00 -7.88
CA GLN A 219 -23.35 3.00 -7.21
C GLN A 219 -22.59 2.41 -6.02
N MET A 220 -23.32 2.10 -4.95
CA MET A 220 -22.78 1.43 -3.77
C MET A 220 -23.62 0.23 -3.39
N ARG A 221 -22.98 -0.88 -3.06
CA ARG A 221 -23.60 -2.07 -2.49
C ARG A 221 -23.05 -2.26 -1.06
N SER A 222 -23.94 -2.33 -0.08
CA SER A 222 -23.57 -2.61 1.32
C SER A 222 -24.65 -3.38 2.03
N ASP A 223 -24.42 -3.76 3.30
CA ASP A 223 -25.47 -4.29 4.17
C ASP A 223 -26.60 -3.27 4.41
N GLY A 224 -27.64 -3.66 5.10
CA GLY A 224 -28.79 -2.80 5.36
C GLY A 224 -28.58 -1.71 6.41
N TRP A 225 -27.35 -1.45 6.86
CA TRP A 225 -27.07 -0.48 7.92
C TRP A 225 -27.39 0.95 7.50
N ARG A 226 -28.11 1.68 8.38
CA ARG A 226 -28.65 3.02 8.10
C ARG A 226 -27.58 4.05 7.72
N SER A 227 -26.39 3.98 8.33
CA SER A 227 -25.28 4.92 8.03
C SER A 227 -24.87 4.90 6.56
N TYR A 228 -24.86 3.72 5.91
CA TYR A 228 -24.56 3.62 4.48
C TYR A 228 -25.62 4.30 3.62
N GLN A 229 -26.89 4.19 3.99
CA GLN A 229 -27.98 4.86 3.26
C GLN A 229 -27.86 6.37 3.31
N VAL A 230 -27.58 6.91 4.51
CA VAL A 230 -27.42 8.36 4.70
C VAL A 230 -26.20 8.87 3.92
N ALA A 231 -25.05 8.21 4.06
CA ALA A 231 -23.83 8.59 3.34
C ALA A 231 -24.01 8.55 1.82
N ALA A 232 -24.68 7.52 1.29
CA ALA A 232 -24.94 7.40 -0.15
C ALA A 232 -25.84 8.54 -0.65
N LYS A 233 -26.89 8.88 0.12
CA LYS A 233 -27.80 9.98 -0.22
C LYS A 233 -27.06 11.34 -0.28
N GLU A 234 -26.22 11.63 0.71
CA GLU A 234 -25.45 12.88 0.76
C GLU A 234 -24.44 13.00 -0.41
N LEU A 235 -23.96 11.88 -0.92
CA LEU A 235 -23.04 11.83 -2.06
C LEU A 235 -23.74 11.72 -3.43
N GLY A 236 -25.09 11.56 -3.46
CA GLY A 236 -25.83 11.32 -4.70
C GLY A 236 -25.55 9.95 -5.33
N ILE A 237 -25.12 8.96 -4.53
CA ILE A 237 -24.77 7.60 -4.97
C ILE A 237 -26.00 6.68 -4.88
N VAL A 238 -26.28 5.91 -5.93
CA VAL A 238 -27.36 4.90 -5.91
C VAL A 238 -26.97 3.76 -4.96
N HIS A 239 -27.76 3.54 -3.91
CA HIS A 239 -27.48 2.53 -2.90
C HIS A 239 -28.28 1.25 -3.10
N HIS A 240 -27.58 0.15 -3.34
CA HIS A 240 -28.12 -1.21 -3.41
C HIS A 240 -27.94 -1.92 -2.06
N ARG A 241 -29.03 -2.10 -1.33
CA ARG A 241 -29.01 -2.76 -0.03
C ARG A 241 -28.94 -4.27 -0.20
N ALA A 242 -27.88 -4.87 0.30
CA ALA A 242 -27.72 -6.32 0.37
C ALA A 242 -28.28 -6.84 1.71
N ILE A 243 -29.58 -7.09 1.78
CA ILE A 243 -30.22 -7.60 3.00
C ILE A 243 -30.04 -9.11 3.06
N LEU A 244 -29.32 -9.57 4.06
CA LEU A 244 -29.11 -10.99 4.33
C LEU A 244 -30.39 -11.60 4.92
N LYS A 245 -30.99 -12.56 4.20
CA LYS A 245 -32.03 -13.45 4.76
C LYS A 245 -31.37 -14.58 5.57
N ASP A 246 -30.21 -15.08 5.14
CA ASP A 246 -29.37 -16.06 5.83
C ASP A 246 -27.92 -15.55 5.92
N PRO A 247 -27.25 -15.62 7.09
CA PRO A 247 -25.83 -15.29 7.23
C PRO A 247 -24.91 -16.03 6.25
N LYS A 248 -25.29 -17.22 5.79
CA LYS A 248 -24.54 -18.01 4.78
C LYS A 248 -24.50 -17.33 3.41
N ASP A 249 -25.44 -16.43 3.12
CA ASP A 249 -25.50 -15.73 1.84
C ASP A 249 -24.64 -14.47 1.79
N SER A 250 -23.98 -14.09 2.89
CA SER A 250 -23.11 -12.91 2.96
C SER A 250 -22.05 -12.89 1.87
N MET A 251 -21.41 -14.03 1.62
CA MET A 251 -20.41 -14.18 0.55
C MET A 251 -20.98 -14.01 -0.87
N LYS A 252 -22.29 -14.14 -1.05
CA LYS A 252 -22.95 -13.95 -2.35
C LYS A 252 -23.29 -12.48 -2.59
N LEU A 253 -23.57 -11.72 -1.54
CA LEU A 253 -24.06 -10.35 -1.64
C LEU A 253 -22.93 -9.33 -1.71
N LEU A 254 -21.85 -9.54 -0.97
CA LEU A 254 -20.65 -8.68 -0.93
C LEU A 254 -19.38 -9.54 -1.10
N PRO A 255 -19.24 -10.25 -2.24
CA PRO A 255 -18.21 -11.28 -2.39
C PRO A 255 -16.77 -10.73 -2.30
N TRP A 256 -16.55 -9.51 -2.76
CA TRP A 256 -15.21 -8.96 -2.87
C TRP A 256 -14.71 -8.33 -1.56
N THR A 257 -15.58 -7.59 -0.85
CA THR A 257 -15.24 -7.06 0.48
C THR A 257 -15.03 -8.20 1.48
N HIS A 258 -15.93 -9.20 1.53
CA HIS A 258 -15.78 -10.34 2.42
C HIS A 258 -14.52 -11.16 2.14
N ARG A 259 -14.18 -11.36 0.86
CA ARG A 259 -12.93 -12.05 0.47
C ARG A 259 -11.70 -11.26 0.88
N LEU A 260 -11.72 -9.94 0.69
CA LEU A 260 -10.61 -9.09 1.12
C LEU A 260 -10.45 -9.08 2.65
N ILE A 261 -11.56 -8.99 3.39
CA ILE A 261 -11.58 -9.06 4.86
C ILE A 261 -11.01 -10.40 5.34
N ALA A 262 -11.44 -11.51 4.75
CA ALA A 262 -10.95 -12.85 5.09
C ALA A 262 -9.44 -12.97 4.84
N ASN A 263 -8.97 -12.52 3.69
CA ASN A 263 -7.54 -12.50 3.35
C ASN A 263 -6.73 -11.61 4.31
N ALA A 264 -7.24 -10.44 4.65
CA ALA A 264 -6.59 -9.54 5.61
C ALA A 264 -6.46 -10.19 7.00
N LYS A 265 -7.53 -10.81 7.49
CA LYS A 265 -7.52 -11.55 8.77
C LYS A 265 -6.52 -12.73 8.74
N ALA A 266 -6.47 -13.49 7.64
CA ALA A 266 -5.53 -14.58 7.47
C ALA A 266 -4.06 -14.11 7.48
N VAL A 267 -3.75 -13.03 6.78
CA VAL A 267 -2.40 -12.42 6.79
C VAL A 267 -2.00 -11.97 8.19
N MET A 268 -2.92 -11.36 8.94
CA MET A 268 -2.62 -10.85 10.28
C MET A 268 -2.48 -11.95 11.33
N SER A 269 -3.26 -13.02 11.24
CA SER A 269 -3.19 -14.15 12.18
C SER A 269 -2.05 -15.13 11.86
N GLY A 270 -1.70 -15.29 10.59
CA GLY A 270 -0.64 -16.19 10.12
C GLY A 270 0.75 -15.58 10.29
N PRO A 271 1.33 -14.94 9.25
CA PRO A 271 2.72 -14.47 9.26
C PRO A 271 3.03 -13.47 10.37
N HIS A 272 2.04 -12.68 10.79
CA HIS A 272 2.25 -11.60 11.78
C HIS A 272 1.83 -11.98 13.21
N ARG A 273 1.15 -13.12 13.40
CA ARG A 273 0.69 -13.62 14.72
C ARG A 273 -0.07 -12.58 15.55
N GLY A 274 -0.81 -11.72 14.88
CA GLY A 274 -1.51 -10.58 15.46
C GLY A 274 -0.80 -9.25 15.19
N VAL A 275 -1.60 -8.23 15.07
CA VAL A 275 -1.15 -6.85 14.80
C VAL A 275 -1.84 -5.92 15.79
N SER A 276 -1.07 -5.04 16.45
CA SER A 276 -1.66 -4.02 17.32
C SER A 276 -2.43 -2.99 16.50
N GLU A 277 -3.50 -2.45 17.07
CA GLU A 277 -4.33 -1.41 16.47
C GLU A 277 -3.50 -0.24 15.92
N LYS A 278 -2.49 0.20 16.68
CA LYS A 278 -1.56 1.27 16.32
C LYS A 278 -0.91 1.10 14.94
N HIS A 279 -0.67 -0.13 14.51
CA HIS A 279 0.02 -0.43 13.26
C HIS A 279 -0.90 -1.07 12.21
N LEU A 280 -2.15 -1.36 12.57
CA LEU A 280 -3.10 -2.09 11.75
C LEU A 280 -3.26 -1.48 10.35
N GLN A 281 -3.42 -0.16 10.26
CA GLN A 281 -3.59 0.53 8.97
C GLN A 281 -2.46 0.20 7.97
N ARG A 282 -1.22 0.09 8.42
CA ARG A 282 -0.08 -0.21 7.53
C ARG A 282 -0.13 -1.63 6.97
N TYR A 283 -0.62 -2.58 7.76
CA TYR A 283 -0.78 -3.96 7.31
C TYR A 283 -1.99 -4.08 6.36
N LEU A 284 -3.08 -3.38 6.63
CA LEU A 284 -4.21 -3.28 5.70
C LEU A 284 -3.77 -2.68 4.37
N THR A 285 -2.96 -1.63 4.39
CA THR A 285 -2.38 -1.04 3.18
C THR A 285 -1.57 -2.06 2.37
N GLU A 286 -0.75 -2.90 3.01
CA GLU A 286 -0.01 -3.96 2.31
C GLU A 286 -0.95 -4.98 1.67
N VAL A 287 -2.02 -5.38 2.37
CA VAL A 287 -3.03 -6.30 1.82
C VAL A 287 -3.73 -5.69 0.61
N CYS A 288 -4.19 -4.45 0.71
CA CYS A 288 -4.83 -3.73 -0.39
C CYS A 288 -3.85 -3.53 -1.56
N TYR A 289 -2.59 -3.16 -1.29
CA TYR A 289 -1.57 -2.98 -2.32
C TYR A 289 -1.38 -4.23 -3.17
N ARG A 290 -1.27 -5.42 -2.55
CA ARG A 290 -1.17 -6.69 -3.27
C ARG A 290 -2.47 -7.03 -4.01
N PHE A 291 -3.62 -6.84 -3.38
CA PHE A 291 -4.92 -7.05 -4.02
C PHE A 291 -5.08 -6.19 -5.28
N ASN A 292 -4.69 -4.94 -5.21
CA ASN A 292 -4.77 -3.97 -6.31
C ASN A 292 -3.85 -4.34 -7.50
N ARG A 293 -2.84 -5.18 -7.27
CA ARG A 293 -1.87 -5.61 -8.32
C ARG A 293 -1.98 -7.08 -8.71
N ARG A 294 -3.02 -7.77 -8.30
CA ARG A 294 -3.23 -9.19 -8.61
C ARG A 294 -3.26 -9.54 -10.11
N PHE A 295 -3.55 -8.56 -10.97
CA PHE A 295 -3.51 -8.75 -12.42
C PHE A 295 -2.10 -8.53 -13.01
N TRP A 296 -1.16 -8.00 -12.24
CA TRP A 296 0.20 -7.69 -12.63
C TRP A 296 1.21 -8.28 -11.64
N GLU A 297 0.97 -9.52 -11.21
CA GLU A 297 1.77 -10.18 -10.16
C GLU A 297 3.27 -10.18 -10.50
N ARG A 298 3.63 -10.47 -11.77
CA ARG A 298 5.02 -10.50 -12.23
C ARG A 298 5.70 -9.13 -12.20
N GLN A 299 4.95 -8.05 -12.38
CA GLN A 299 5.47 -6.68 -12.35
C GLN A 299 5.47 -6.06 -10.95
N SER A 300 4.96 -6.78 -9.95
CA SER A 300 4.76 -6.25 -8.59
C SER A 300 6.04 -5.77 -7.94
N PHE A 301 7.17 -6.43 -8.21
CA PHE A 301 8.48 -6.03 -7.69
C PHE A 301 8.90 -4.65 -8.19
N HIS A 302 8.99 -4.45 -9.50
CA HIS A 302 9.40 -3.17 -10.08
C HIS A 302 8.45 -2.04 -9.70
N ARG A 303 7.13 -2.31 -9.66
CA ARG A 303 6.13 -1.33 -9.21
C ARG A 303 6.36 -0.90 -7.77
N LEU A 304 6.69 -1.85 -6.89
CA LEU A 304 6.97 -1.55 -5.49
C LEU A 304 8.34 -0.88 -5.31
N LEU A 305 9.35 -1.33 -6.03
CA LEU A 305 10.69 -0.75 -5.97
C LEU A 305 10.67 0.72 -6.42
N ASN A 306 9.97 1.03 -7.52
CA ASN A 306 9.75 2.41 -7.97
C ASN A 306 8.99 3.24 -6.92
N ALA A 307 7.93 2.70 -6.33
CA ALA A 307 7.21 3.38 -5.25
C ALA A 307 8.14 3.69 -4.06
N CYS A 308 9.00 2.75 -3.67
CA CYS A 308 9.99 2.92 -2.62
C CYS A 308 11.04 4.00 -2.95
N ALA A 309 11.46 4.09 -4.21
CA ALA A 309 12.45 5.06 -4.68
C ALA A 309 11.89 6.49 -4.79
N SER A 310 10.56 6.64 -5.00
CA SER A 310 9.87 7.93 -5.13
C SER A 310 9.20 8.42 -3.84
N THR A 311 9.00 7.54 -2.86
CA THR A 311 8.35 7.88 -1.59
C THR A 311 9.28 8.65 -0.66
N ASN A 312 8.81 9.73 -0.08
CA ASN A 312 9.53 10.53 0.90
C ASN A 312 9.91 9.71 2.14
N THR A 313 11.05 10.08 2.72
CA THR A 313 11.57 9.41 3.91
C THR A 313 10.60 9.49 5.09
N ILE A 314 10.60 8.45 5.92
CA ILE A 314 9.96 8.43 7.22
C ILE A 314 10.96 7.92 8.27
N THR A 315 11.00 8.58 9.40
CA THR A 315 11.89 8.20 10.51
C THR A 315 11.26 7.11 11.38
N ARG A 316 12.12 6.40 12.14
CA ARG A 316 11.63 5.44 13.14
C ARG A 316 10.75 6.10 14.20
N LYS A 317 11.07 7.34 14.61
CA LYS A 317 10.28 8.09 15.59
C LYS A 317 8.85 8.32 15.10
N GLU A 318 8.69 8.72 13.84
CA GLU A 318 7.38 8.89 13.20
C GLU A 318 6.64 7.55 13.03
N LEU A 319 7.36 6.46 12.71
CA LEU A 319 6.77 5.13 12.61
C LEU A 319 6.20 4.63 13.94
N ILE A 320 6.87 4.95 15.05
CA ILE A 320 6.47 4.49 16.40
C ILE A 320 5.53 5.50 17.07
N GLY A 321 5.68 6.80 16.82
CA GLY A 321 5.01 7.88 17.56
C GLY A 321 3.57 8.17 17.16
N ARG A 322 3.17 7.91 15.91
CA ARG A 322 1.83 8.28 15.41
C ARG A 322 0.84 7.12 15.50
N LYS A 323 -0.32 7.35 16.12
CA LYS A 323 -1.55 6.62 15.79
C LYS A 323 -1.98 7.11 14.40
N ILE A 324 -2.09 6.20 13.42
CA ILE A 324 -2.46 6.57 12.04
C ILE A 324 -3.93 6.99 11.93
N ALA A 325 -4.76 6.66 12.93
CA ALA A 325 -6.15 7.15 13.03
C ALA A 325 -6.26 8.69 13.09
N GLU A 326 -5.17 9.43 13.42
CA GLU A 326 -5.14 10.90 13.37
C GLU A 326 -4.83 11.47 11.98
N GLN A 327 -4.64 10.64 10.95
CA GLN A 327 -4.48 11.04 9.56
C GLN A 327 -5.73 10.75 8.71
N SER A 328 -6.84 10.40 9.35
CA SER A 328 -8.14 10.52 8.71
C SER A 328 -8.48 12.02 8.70
N PRO A 329 -8.71 12.61 7.53
CA PRO A 329 -9.16 13.99 7.44
C PRO A 329 -10.53 14.16 8.07
#